data_cd66e5e2cd829527faacb1f947ce15fc
#
_entry.id   cd66e5e2cd829527faacb1f947ce15fc
#
_cell.length_a   1.000
_cell.length_b   1.000
_cell.length_c   1.000
_cell.angle_alpha   90.00
_cell.angle_beta   90.00
_cell.angle_gamma   90.00
#
_symmetry.space_group_name_H-M   'P 1'
#
loop_
_entity.id
_entity.type
_entity.pdbx_description
1 polymer ?
#
loop_
_entity_poly.entity_id
_entity_poly.type
_entity_poly.pdbx_seq_one_letter_code
_entity_poly.pdbx_strand_id
1 'polypeptide(L)'
;MDHYQLIVIGAGPGGYMAALRAAKLGLRTAVVESREAGGTCLNRGCVPTKALLHASGIYREAREGAGAGVMARDVGIDLPVMFARQKEISAKLSAGIEGLFKSTKVAYLQGTGQITAPGAVRVTAADGAVTDYTADNILIATGSVPARPPIPGLDLPGVMTSDELLQGSDALYKSLVIIGGGVIGVEFATFYSDLGCAVTIVEGLDRLLPNLDRELGQNLAMALKKRGVAIHTGAMVERLEESGDGLTVHFNTKSGPGSASGEKVLCAIGRRPYWEGLFAPGLQPETVGRAIKVDGRYQTSIPGVYAIGDVSSKIQLAHVATAQGEACVEMICGKEPTVDVSIVPSCVYCRPEIAAVGLTEAEAKEAGIPAKAGKCVMFSNARTMIADPGRCFMKVVARTDTREIIGAQLMCEHSTDMISQISQAIANHMTVEQLMKAMRPHPTFEEALGEALLELSAKLG
;
A
#
# COMPACT_ATOMS: atom_id res chain seq x y z
N MET A 1 -31.24 -24.14 1.97
CA MET A 1 -30.41 -22.93 1.80
C MET A 1 -29.65 -22.75 3.11
N ASP A 2 -28.33 -22.80 3.09
CA ASP A 2 -27.53 -22.62 4.31
C ASP A 2 -27.62 -21.17 4.77
N HIS A 3 -27.71 -20.98 6.09
CA HIS A 3 -27.80 -19.66 6.72
C HIS A 3 -26.54 -19.38 7.55
N TYR A 4 -26.00 -18.17 7.45
CA TYR A 4 -24.85 -17.68 8.20
C TYR A 4 -25.23 -16.40 8.97
N GLN A 5 -24.56 -16.13 10.08
CA GLN A 5 -24.71 -14.85 10.78
C GLN A 5 -23.92 -13.74 10.09
N LEU A 6 -22.84 -14.12 9.39
CA LEU A 6 -22.05 -13.21 8.55
C LEU A 6 -21.58 -13.92 7.28
N ILE A 7 -21.84 -13.32 6.12
CA ILE A 7 -21.17 -13.67 4.86
C ILE A 7 -20.26 -12.51 4.46
N VAL A 8 -18.96 -12.81 4.28
CA VAL A 8 -17.96 -11.86 3.78
C VAL A 8 -17.73 -12.13 2.31
N ILE A 9 -17.81 -11.10 1.44
CA ILE A 9 -17.54 -11.22 0.00
C ILE A 9 -16.19 -10.58 -0.29
N GLY A 10 -15.21 -11.41 -0.61
CA GLY A 10 -13.80 -11.09 -0.81
C GLY A 10 -12.93 -11.57 0.35
N ALA A 11 -11.89 -12.36 0.05
CA ALA A 11 -10.92 -12.89 1.01
C ALA A 11 -9.59 -12.12 1.01
N GLY A 12 -9.60 -10.82 0.66
CA GLY A 12 -8.47 -9.92 0.85
C GLY A 12 -8.18 -9.64 2.34
N PRO A 13 -7.16 -8.80 2.68
CA PRO A 13 -6.76 -8.56 4.07
C PRO A 13 -7.91 -8.16 4.99
N GLY A 14 -8.80 -7.27 4.55
CA GLY A 14 -9.98 -6.89 5.33
C GLY A 14 -10.96 -8.05 5.50
N GLY A 15 -11.23 -8.78 4.42
CA GLY A 15 -12.25 -9.83 4.43
C GLY A 15 -11.86 -11.06 5.25
N TYR A 16 -10.64 -11.60 5.05
CA TYR A 16 -10.24 -12.78 5.81
C TYR A 16 -10.05 -12.48 7.30
N MET A 17 -9.52 -11.30 7.65
CA MET A 17 -9.39 -10.91 9.06
C MET A 17 -10.75 -10.67 9.72
N ALA A 18 -11.68 -10.01 9.02
CA ALA A 18 -13.06 -9.86 9.48
C ALA A 18 -13.72 -11.22 9.75
N ALA A 19 -13.58 -12.17 8.82
CA ALA A 19 -14.16 -13.51 8.99
C ALA A 19 -13.55 -14.27 10.17
N LEU A 20 -12.24 -14.22 10.34
CA LEU A 20 -11.55 -14.82 11.49
C LEU A 20 -11.96 -14.16 12.81
N ARG A 21 -12.12 -12.82 12.82
CA ARG A 21 -12.59 -12.08 13.99
C ARG A 21 -14.04 -12.46 14.34
N ALA A 22 -14.91 -12.55 13.34
CA ALA A 22 -16.29 -12.97 13.50
C ALA A 22 -16.41 -14.37 14.10
N ALA A 23 -15.66 -15.34 13.58
CA ALA A 23 -15.61 -16.70 14.10
C ALA A 23 -15.11 -16.74 15.55
N LYS A 24 -14.07 -15.96 15.90
CA LYS A 24 -13.59 -15.81 17.29
C LYS A 24 -14.64 -15.21 18.23
N LEU A 25 -15.54 -14.38 17.71
CA LEU A 25 -16.67 -13.81 18.46
C LEU A 25 -17.90 -14.73 18.47
N GLY A 26 -17.80 -15.91 17.89
CA GLY A 26 -18.84 -16.94 17.92
C GLY A 26 -19.87 -16.88 16.79
N LEU A 27 -19.66 -16.04 15.77
CA LEU A 27 -20.57 -15.98 14.62
C LEU A 27 -20.32 -17.15 13.66
N ARG A 28 -21.40 -17.79 13.18
CA ARG A 28 -21.36 -18.71 12.05
C ARG A 28 -21.06 -17.91 10.79
N THR A 29 -19.85 -18.06 10.26
CA THR A 29 -19.30 -17.19 9.23
C THR A 29 -18.94 -17.95 7.95
N ALA A 30 -19.21 -17.33 6.80
CA ALA A 30 -18.69 -17.77 5.49
C ALA A 30 -17.90 -16.66 4.80
N VAL A 31 -16.93 -17.04 3.99
CA VAL A 31 -16.18 -16.16 3.08
C VAL A 31 -16.37 -16.63 1.66
N VAL A 32 -16.77 -15.72 0.77
CA VAL A 32 -16.89 -15.96 -0.68
C VAL A 32 -15.69 -15.32 -1.37
N GLU A 33 -14.94 -16.11 -2.16
CA GLU A 33 -13.79 -15.61 -2.92
C GLU A 33 -13.77 -16.22 -4.32
N SER A 34 -13.62 -15.37 -5.32
CA SER A 34 -13.60 -15.77 -6.73
C SER A 34 -12.23 -16.20 -7.25
N ARG A 35 -11.17 -15.88 -6.51
CA ARG A 35 -9.77 -16.15 -6.87
C ARG A 35 -9.06 -16.87 -5.71
N GLU A 36 -7.92 -16.32 -5.29
CA GLU A 36 -7.11 -16.89 -4.20
C GLU A 36 -7.34 -16.14 -2.88
N ALA A 37 -7.32 -16.87 -1.78
CA ALA A 37 -7.33 -16.29 -0.44
C ALA A 37 -6.15 -15.33 -0.24
N GLY A 38 -6.36 -14.24 0.50
CA GLY A 38 -5.37 -13.17 0.67
C GLY A 38 -5.53 -11.99 -0.30
N GLY A 39 -6.35 -12.15 -1.36
CA GLY A 39 -6.73 -11.10 -2.29
C GLY A 39 -5.54 -10.44 -3.00
N THR A 40 -5.72 -9.17 -3.39
CA THR A 40 -4.70 -8.41 -4.12
C THR A 40 -3.37 -8.29 -3.36
N CYS A 41 -3.41 -7.98 -2.07
CA CYS A 41 -2.20 -7.73 -1.28
C CYS A 41 -1.24 -8.92 -1.29
N LEU A 42 -1.73 -10.14 -1.05
CA LEU A 42 -0.90 -11.34 -0.99
C LEU A 42 -0.49 -11.87 -2.36
N ASN A 43 -1.35 -11.72 -3.36
CA ASN A 43 -1.18 -12.44 -4.63
C ASN A 43 -0.75 -11.54 -5.80
N ARG A 44 -1.09 -10.24 -5.79
CA ARG A 44 -0.90 -9.29 -6.91
C ARG A 44 -0.55 -7.87 -6.46
N GLY A 45 0.02 -7.70 -5.27
CA GLY A 45 0.30 -6.38 -4.71
C GLY A 45 1.46 -6.36 -3.74
N CYS A 46 1.17 -6.16 -2.45
CA CYS A 46 2.18 -5.88 -1.43
C CYS A 46 3.25 -6.98 -1.32
N VAL A 47 2.84 -8.21 -1.06
CA VAL A 47 3.77 -9.32 -0.79
C VAL A 47 4.66 -9.65 -1.99
N PRO A 48 4.11 -9.87 -3.21
CA PRO A 48 4.95 -10.13 -4.37
C PRO A 48 5.91 -8.96 -4.68
N THR A 49 5.47 -7.73 -4.57
CA THR A 49 6.34 -6.55 -4.78
C THR A 49 7.49 -6.52 -3.77
N LYS A 50 7.22 -6.75 -2.48
CA LYS A 50 8.25 -6.73 -1.43
C LYS A 50 9.22 -7.91 -1.56
N ALA A 51 8.76 -9.08 -2.02
CA ALA A 51 9.63 -10.21 -2.34
C ALA A 51 10.61 -9.87 -3.48
N LEU A 52 10.13 -9.18 -4.53
CA LEU A 52 10.97 -8.72 -5.64
C LEU A 52 11.95 -7.62 -5.20
N LEU A 53 11.50 -6.62 -4.41
CA LEU A 53 12.36 -5.57 -3.86
C LEU A 53 13.46 -6.14 -2.95
N HIS A 54 13.15 -7.17 -2.16
CA HIS A 54 14.15 -7.88 -1.35
C HIS A 54 15.20 -8.54 -2.26
N ALA A 55 14.78 -9.24 -3.31
CA ALA A 55 15.69 -9.92 -4.24
C ALA A 55 16.57 -8.92 -5.01
N SER A 56 16.01 -7.80 -5.51
CA SER A 56 16.79 -6.76 -6.18
C SER A 56 17.78 -6.09 -5.23
N GLY A 57 17.41 -5.97 -3.93
CA GLY A 57 18.31 -5.48 -2.90
C GLY A 57 19.55 -6.33 -2.71
N ILE A 58 19.39 -7.66 -2.60
CA ILE A 58 20.51 -8.61 -2.50
C ILE A 58 21.42 -8.47 -3.72
N TYR A 59 20.86 -8.40 -4.93
CA TYR A 59 21.63 -8.22 -6.15
C TYR A 59 22.45 -6.94 -6.15
N ARG A 60 21.83 -5.83 -5.78
CA ARG A 60 22.49 -4.54 -5.68
C ARG A 60 23.62 -4.54 -4.64
N GLU A 61 23.36 -5.04 -3.43
CA GLU A 61 24.37 -5.12 -2.36
C GLU A 61 25.57 -5.97 -2.77
N ALA A 62 25.34 -7.08 -3.48
CA ALA A 62 26.42 -7.90 -4.01
C ALA A 62 27.26 -7.14 -5.06
N ARG A 63 26.65 -6.31 -5.91
CA ARG A 63 27.36 -5.51 -6.92
C ARG A 63 28.12 -4.33 -6.33
N GLU A 64 27.54 -3.66 -5.35
CA GLU A 64 28.06 -2.42 -4.75
C GLU A 64 28.98 -2.69 -3.55
N GLY A 65 29.08 -3.93 -3.10
CA GLY A 65 29.80 -4.33 -1.90
C GLY A 65 31.31 -4.06 -1.86
N ALA A 66 31.91 -3.73 -3.01
CA ALA A 66 33.36 -3.44 -3.09
C ALA A 66 33.78 -2.27 -2.20
N GLY A 67 32.91 -1.25 -2.00
CA GLY A 67 33.14 -0.15 -1.09
C GLY A 67 33.23 -0.56 0.38
N ALA A 68 32.57 -1.66 0.75
CA ALA A 68 32.63 -2.28 2.09
C ALA A 68 33.69 -3.42 2.17
N GLY A 69 34.52 -3.62 1.13
CA GLY A 69 35.51 -4.66 1.06
C GLY A 69 34.98 -6.04 0.64
N VAL A 70 33.72 -6.13 0.21
CA VAL A 70 33.12 -7.38 -0.27
C VAL A 70 33.32 -7.51 -1.77
N MET A 71 34.12 -8.48 -2.19
CA MET A 71 34.40 -8.75 -3.60
C MET A 71 33.52 -9.89 -4.10
N ALA A 72 32.44 -9.54 -4.83
CA ALA A 72 31.61 -10.52 -5.53
C ALA A 72 31.96 -10.53 -7.03
N ARG A 73 32.15 -11.70 -7.61
CA ARG A 73 32.42 -11.92 -9.05
C ARG A 73 31.22 -12.60 -9.68
N ASP A 74 30.99 -12.33 -10.96
CA ASP A 74 29.97 -13.00 -11.79
C ASP A 74 28.56 -12.92 -11.17
N VAL A 75 28.22 -11.77 -10.55
CA VAL A 75 26.90 -11.53 -9.98
C VAL A 75 25.90 -11.31 -11.10
N GLY A 76 25.02 -12.28 -11.30
CA GLY A 76 23.94 -12.26 -12.28
C GLY A 76 22.55 -12.25 -11.63
N ILE A 77 21.54 -12.09 -12.46
CA ILE A 77 20.13 -12.23 -12.10
C ILE A 77 19.51 -13.39 -12.88
N ASP A 78 18.71 -14.18 -12.19
CA ASP A 78 17.79 -15.15 -12.76
C ASP A 78 16.37 -14.64 -12.50
N LEU A 79 15.84 -13.88 -13.46
CA LEU A 79 14.54 -13.22 -13.31
C LEU A 79 13.38 -14.21 -13.16
N PRO A 80 13.31 -15.32 -13.95
CA PRO A 80 12.35 -16.39 -13.74
C PRO A 80 12.36 -16.96 -12.31
N VAL A 81 13.52 -17.17 -11.72
CA VAL A 81 13.65 -17.66 -10.33
C VAL A 81 13.14 -16.62 -9.33
N MET A 82 13.42 -15.32 -9.53
CA MET A 82 12.86 -14.25 -8.68
C MET A 82 11.33 -14.26 -8.69
N PHE A 83 10.71 -14.35 -9.87
CA PHE A 83 9.25 -14.41 -10.01
C PHE A 83 8.65 -15.73 -9.51
N ALA A 84 9.33 -16.86 -9.70
CA ALA A 84 8.89 -18.14 -9.15
C ALA A 84 8.88 -18.11 -7.60
N ARG A 85 9.94 -17.54 -6.99
CA ARG A 85 10.03 -17.40 -5.53
C ARG A 85 8.91 -16.51 -4.98
N GLN A 86 8.62 -15.36 -5.61
CA GLN A 86 7.52 -14.50 -5.13
C GLN A 86 6.16 -15.21 -5.21
N LYS A 87 5.90 -15.99 -6.28
CA LYS A 87 4.68 -16.80 -6.43
C LYS A 87 4.58 -17.87 -5.34
N GLU A 88 5.68 -18.55 -5.04
CA GLU A 88 5.75 -19.55 -3.96
C GLU A 88 5.41 -18.93 -2.59
N ILE A 89 5.96 -17.73 -2.29
CA ILE A 89 5.65 -17.02 -1.04
C ILE A 89 4.16 -16.70 -0.96
N SER A 90 3.58 -16.15 -2.03
CA SER A 90 2.15 -15.85 -2.11
C SER A 90 1.30 -17.11 -1.91
N ALA A 91 1.61 -18.19 -2.60
CA ALA A 91 0.89 -19.46 -2.49
C ALA A 91 0.93 -20.05 -1.06
N LYS A 92 2.10 -20.01 -0.40
CA LYS A 92 2.23 -20.45 1.00
C LYS A 92 1.35 -19.63 1.96
N LEU A 93 1.31 -18.31 1.76
CA LEU A 93 0.48 -17.42 2.60
C LEU A 93 -1.02 -17.65 2.35
N SER A 94 -1.44 -17.81 1.09
CA SER A 94 -2.82 -18.11 0.74
C SER A 94 -3.27 -19.45 1.34
N ALA A 95 -2.46 -20.50 1.23
CA ALA A 95 -2.73 -21.80 1.87
C ALA A 95 -2.79 -21.69 3.40
N GLY A 96 -1.98 -20.82 3.99
CA GLY A 96 -2.04 -20.52 5.43
C GLY A 96 -3.39 -19.93 5.85
N ILE A 97 -3.95 -19.01 5.06
CA ILE A 97 -5.28 -18.42 5.31
C ILE A 97 -6.38 -19.49 5.20
N GLU A 98 -6.32 -20.35 4.18
CA GLU A 98 -7.29 -21.47 4.04
C GLU A 98 -7.20 -22.43 5.24
N GLY A 99 -5.99 -22.68 5.74
CA GLY A 99 -5.76 -23.44 6.98
C GLY A 99 -6.41 -22.77 8.21
N LEU A 100 -6.34 -21.43 8.30
CA LEU A 100 -7.00 -20.67 9.36
C LEU A 100 -8.52 -20.73 9.24
N PHE A 101 -9.11 -20.63 8.03
CA PHE A 101 -10.54 -20.82 7.83
C PHE A 101 -11.00 -22.19 8.31
N LYS A 102 -10.27 -23.25 7.93
CA LYS A 102 -10.57 -24.61 8.35
C LYS A 102 -10.50 -24.77 9.88
N SER A 103 -9.45 -24.25 10.52
CA SER A 103 -9.26 -24.40 11.97
C SER A 103 -10.28 -23.60 12.80
N THR A 104 -10.76 -22.46 12.27
CA THR A 104 -11.75 -21.60 12.91
C THR A 104 -13.20 -21.91 12.48
N LYS A 105 -13.41 -22.93 11.64
CA LYS A 105 -14.73 -23.32 11.08
C LYS A 105 -15.41 -22.23 10.26
N VAL A 106 -14.66 -21.34 9.67
CA VAL A 106 -15.16 -20.40 8.65
C VAL A 106 -15.37 -21.18 7.35
N ALA A 107 -16.59 -21.12 6.80
CA ALA A 107 -16.88 -21.74 5.51
C ALA A 107 -16.20 -20.95 4.38
N TYR A 108 -15.36 -21.60 3.60
CA TYR A 108 -14.70 -20.99 2.43
C TYR A 108 -15.45 -21.40 1.17
N LEU A 109 -16.17 -20.45 0.56
CA LEU A 109 -17.04 -20.64 -0.60
C LEU A 109 -16.30 -20.08 -1.84
N GLN A 110 -15.73 -20.96 -2.64
CA GLN A 110 -15.03 -20.56 -3.88
C GLN A 110 -16.05 -20.25 -4.98
N GLY A 111 -16.00 -19.01 -5.47
CA GLY A 111 -16.90 -18.55 -6.53
C GLY A 111 -17.13 -17.04 -6.49
N THR A 112 -17.84 -16.55 -7.49
CA THR A 112 -18.26 -15.15 -7.58
C THR A 112 -19.52 -14.93 -6.77
N GLY A 113 -19.45 -14.04 -5.77
CA GLY A 113 -20.58 -13.67 -4.93
C GLY A 113 -21.38 -12.53 -5.54
N GLN A 114 -22.73 -12.67 -5.49
CA GLN A 114 -23.68 -11.62 -5.86
C GLN A 114 -24.71 -11.45 -4.74
N ILE A 115 -24.94 -10.21 -4.31
CA ILE A 115 -26.00 -9.85 -3.38
C ILE A 115 -27.30 -9.74 -4.18
N THR A 116 -28.24 -10.68 -3.95
CA THR A 116 -29.49 -10.76 -4.71
C THR A 116 -30.66 -10.03 -4.03
N ALA A 117 -30.59 -9.89 -2.72
CA ALA A 117 -31.50 -9.12 -1.86
C ALA A 117 -30.81 -8.83 -0.52
N PRO A 118 -31.33 -7.95 0.34
CA PRO A 118 -30.88 -7.85 1.72
C PRO A 118 -30.93 -9.22 2.39
N GLY A 119 -29.79 -9.66 2.96
CA GLY A 119 -29.64 -10.96 3.58
C GLY A 119 -29.55 -12.18 2.64
N ALA A 120 -29.41 -11.97 1.31
CA ALA A 120 -29.31 -13.08 0.35
C ALA A 120 -28.08 -12.92 -0.56
N VAL A 121 -27.28 -13.99 -0.66
CA VAL A 121 -26.07 -14.05 -1.48
C VAL A 121 -26.13 -15.27 -2.39
N ARG A 122 -25.92 -15.04 -3.67
CA ARG A 122 -25.70 -16.07 -4.69
C ARG A 122 -24.22 -16.27 -4.93
N VAL A 123 -23.77 -17.51 -4.93
CA VAL A 123 -22.39 -17.87 -5.27
C VAL A 123 -22.41 -18.71 -6.55
N THR A 124 -21.68 -18.24 -7.56
CA THR A 124 -21.45 -18.95 -8.81
C THR A 124 -20.03 -19.51 -8.83
N ALA A 125 -19.89 -20.82 -8.76
CA ALA A 125 -18.61 -21.51 -8.84
C ALA A 125 -17.99 -21.46 -10.23
N ALA A 126 -16.72 -21.80 -10.37
CA ALA A 126 -15.98 -21.75 -11.64
C ALA A 126 -16.56 -22.67 -12.72
N ASP A 127 -17.20 -23.77 -12.35
CA ASP A 127 -17.89 -24.71 -13.24
C ASP A 127 -19.31 -24.25 -13.62
N GLY A 128 -19.75 -23.08 -13.14
CA GLY A 128 -21.06 -22.50 -13.39
C GLY A 128 -22.14 -22.98 -12.40
N ALA A 129 -21.82 -23.83 -11.42
CA ALA A 129 -22.78 -24.23 -10.40
C ALA A 129 -23.20 -23.03 -9.54
N VAL A 130 -24.50 -22.89 -9.31
CA VAL A 130 -25.07 -21.76 -8.57
C VAL A 130 -25.65 -22.27 -7.24
N THR A 131 -25.27 -21.62 -6.16
CA THR A 131 -25.80 -21.89 -4.83
C THR A 131 -26.22 -20.59 -4.16
N ASP A 132 -27.42 -20.56 -3.60
CA ASP A 132 -27.96 -19.43 -2.86
C ASP A 132 -27.80 -19.65 -1.35
N TYR A 133 -27.39 -18.59 -0.64
CA TYR A 133 -27.17 -18.55 0.80
C TYR A 133 -27.95 -17.39 1.42
N THR A 134 -28.23 -17.50 2.72
CA THR A 134 -28.81 -16.39 3.50
C THR A 134 -27.87 -15.97 4.63
N ALA A 135 -27.94 -14.69 5.02
CA ALA A 135 -27.15 -14.17 6.11
C ALA A 135 -27.89 -13.07 6.89
N ASP A 136 -27.62 -12.98 8.20
CA ASP A 136 -28.06 -11.83 9.01
C ASP A 136 -27.36 -10.56 8.56
N ASN A 137 -26.05 -10.67 8.25
CA ASN A 137 -25.18 -9.57 7.81
C ASN A 137 -24.33 -10.00 6.61
N ILE A 138 -24.11 -9.07 5.67
CA ILE A 138 -23.24 -9.23 4.51
C ILE A 138 -22.16 -8.16 4.59
N LEU A 139 -20.88 -8.56 4.53
CA LEU A 139 -19.74 -7.67 4.51
C LEU A 139 -19.04 -7.68 3.16
N ILE A 140 -19.05 -6.55 2.46
CA ILE A 140 -18.37 -6.37 1.19
C ILE A 140 -16.91 -5.99 1.46
N ALA A 141 -15.97 -6.82 0.99
CA ALA A 141 -14.53 -6.64 1.09
C ALA A 141 -13.83 -6.92 -0.25
N THR A 142 -14.48 -6.56 -1.35
CA THR A 142 -14.05 -6.86 -2.73
C THR A 142 -12.86 -6.04 -3.20
N GLY A 143 -12.48 -5.00 -2.43
CA GLY A 143 -11.26 -4.25 -2.63
C GLY A 143 -11.26 -3.36 -3.86
N SER A 144 -10.16 -3.37 -4.60
CA SER A 144 -9.90 -2.50 -5.75
C SER A 144 -9.14 -3.22 -6.86
N VAL A 145 -9.13 -2.61 -8.05
CA VAL A 145 -8.35 -3.04 -9.23
C VAL A 145 -7.52 -1.86 -9.74
N PRO A 146 -6.41 -2.10 -10.49
CA PRO A 146 -5.65 -1.03 -11.11
C PRO A 146 -6.53 -0.11 -11.95
N ALA A 147 -6.31 1.19 -11.87
CA ALA A 147 -7.03 2.16 -12.68
C ALA A 147 -6.45 2.21 -14.10
N ARG A 148 -7.33 2.17 -15.11
CA ARG A 148 -7.01 2.44 -16.52
C ARG A 148 -7.90 3.60 -16.98
N PRO A 149 -7.42 4.86 -16.93
CA PRO A 149 -8.18 6.00 -17.45
C PRO A 149 -8.24 5.94 -18.99
N PRO A 150 -9.14 6.70 -19.60
CA PRO A 150 -9.31 6.74 -21.05
C PRO A 150 -8.22 7.60 -21.72
N ILE A 151 -6.95 7.26 -21.50
CA ILE A 151 -5.82 7.88 -22.21
C ILE A 151 -5.59 7.08 -23.50
N PRO A 152 -5.59 7.72 -24.68
CA PRO A 152 -5.34 7.05 -25.94
C PRO A 152 -4.05 6.24 -25.92
N GLY A 153 -4.12 4.96 -26.28
CA GLY A 153 -2.97 4.05 -26.33
C GLY A 153 -2.65 3.31 -25.03
N LEU A 154 -3.42 3.47 -23.93
CA LEU A 154 -3.23 2.66 -22.71
C LEU A 154 -3.62 1.18 -22.88
N ASP A 155 -4.26 0.82 -23.98
CA ASP A 155 -4.63 -0.53 -24.36
C ASP A 155 -3.64 -1.18 -25.35
N LEU A 156 -2.59 -0.46 -25.77
CA LEU A 156 -1.57 -0.98 -26.68
C LEU A 156 -0.81 -2.16 -26.05
N PRO A 157 -0.38 -3.14 -26.87
CA PRO A 157 0.51 -4.20 -26.44
C PRO A 157 1.78 -3.66 -25.80
N GLY A 158 2.16 -4.21 -24.63
CA GLY A 158 3.33 -3.72 -23.88
C GLY A 158 3.02 -2.65 -22.83
N VAL A 159 1.79 -2.15 -22.76
CA VAL A 159 1.29 -1.37 -21.61
C VAL A 159 0.74 -2.32 -20.56
N MET A 160 1.24 -2.24 -19.35
CA MET A 160 0.92 -3.13 -18.23
C MET A 160 0.41 -2.33 -17.05
N THR A 161 -0.40 -2.96 -16.22
CA THR A 161 -0.64 -2.55 -14.83
C THR A 161 0.28 -3.34 -13.90
N SER A 162 0.19 -3.05 -12.59
CA SER A 162 0.92 -3.84 -11.57
C SER A 162 0.53 -5.32 -11.57
N ASP A 163 -0.72 -5.64 -11.92
CA ASP A 163 -1.21 -7.02 -11.93
C ASP A 163 -0.52 -7.85 -13.03
N GLU A 164 -0.39 -7.29 -14.24
CA GLU A 164 0.31 -7.95 -15.35
C GLU A 164 1.83 -7.99 -15.12
N LEU A 165 2.42 -6.92 -14.61
CA LEU A 165 3.85 -6.86 -14.34
C LEU A 165 4.30 -7.91 -13.31
N LEU A 166 3.50 -8.16 -12.28
CA LEU A 166 3.77 -9.17 -11.25
C LEU A 166 3.58 -10.62 -11.72
N GLN A 167 3.00 -10.85 -12.91
CA GLN A 167 3.00 -12.19 -13.51
C GLN A 167 4.39 -12.66 -13.90
N GLY A 168 5.28 -11.71 -14.15
CA GLY A 168 6.68 -11.97 -14.45
C GLY A 168 7.04 -11.80 -15.92
N SER A 169 8.34 -11.89 -16.18
CA SER A 169 8.95 -11.85 -17.51
C SER A 169 10.14 -12.79 -17.53
N ASP A 170 10.41 -13.40 -18.69
CA ASP A 170 11.57 -14.28 -18.88
C ASP A 170 12.89 -13.49 -18.99
N ALA A 171 12.81 -12.22 -19.36
CA ALA A 171 13.96 -11.33 -19.51
C ALA A 171 13.71 -9.95 -18.87
N LEU A 172 14.79 -9.34 -18.41
CA LEU A 172 14.76 -7.96 -17.91
C LEU A 172 14.51 -7.01 -19.09
N TYR A 173 13.58 -6.08 -18.91
CA TYR A 173 13.33 -5.02 -19.88
C TYR A 173 14.55 -4.10 -19.96
N LYS A 174 14.92 -3.69 -21.18
CA LYS A 174 15.99 -2.71 -21.41
C LYS A 174 15.59 -1.34 -20.85
N SER A 175 14.31 -0.99 -21.03
CA SER A 175 13.77 0.28 -20.55
C SER A 175 12.29 0.16 -20.18
N LEU A 176 11.89 0.89 -19.13
CA LEU A 176 10.54 0.94 -18.61
C LEU A 176 10.11 2.38 -18.35
N VAL A 177 9.01 2.79 -18.96
CA VAL A 177 8.35 4.05 -18.61
C VAL A 177 7.26 3.77 -17.58
N ILE A 178 7.25 4.48 -16.48
CA ILE A 178 6.25 4.34 -15.40
C ILE A 178 5.40 5.61 -15.39
N ILE A 179 4.11 5.45 -15.66
CA ILE A 179 3.13 6.53 -15.56
C ILE A 179 2.57 6.50 -14.13
N GLY A 180 2.91 7.53 -13.34
CA GLY A 180 2.55 7.67 -11.93
C GLY A 180 3.72 7.54 -10.98
N GLY A 181 3.95 8.55 -10.16
CA GLY A 181 5.00 8.64 -9.14
C GLY A 181 4.50 8.37 -7.71
N GLY A 182 3.37 7.65 -7.58
CA GLY A 182 2.85 7.15 -6.32
C GLY A 182 3.63 5.94 -5.79
N VAL A 183 3.16 5.34 -4.68
CA VAL A 183 3.85 4.23 -3.99
C VAL A 183 4.17 3.08 -4.96
N ILE A 184 3.22 2.62 -5.75
CA ILE A 184 3.42 1.53 -6.71
C ILE A 184 4.50 1.89 -7.73
N GLY A 185 4.42 3.08 -8.32
CA GLY A 185 5.38 3.53 -9.33
C GLY A 185 6.81 3.63 -8.82
N VAL A 186 7.02 4.20 -7.62
CA VAL A 186 8.37 4.36 -7.05
C VAL A 186 8.95 3.03 -6.54
N GLU A 187 8.13 2.10 -6.08
CA GLU A 187 8.59 0.75 -5.70
C GLU A 187 9.06 -0.04 -6.92
N PHE A 188 8.30 -0.04 -8.03
CA PHE A 188 8.76 -0.68 -9.27
C PHE A 188 9.93 0.06 -9.91
N ALA A 189 9.99 1.40 -9.83
CA ALA A 189 11.16 2.14 -10.26
C ALA A 189 12.42 1.71 -9.48
N THR A 190 12.28 1.48 -8.16
CA THR A 190 13.37 0.96 -7.31
C THR A 190 13.78 -0.43 -7.77
N PHE A 191 12.85 -1.36 -7.92
CA PHE A 191 13.11 -2.74 -8.33
C PHE A 191 13.84 -2.81 -9.68
N TYR A 192 13.28 -2.18 -10.71
CA TYR A 192 13.84 -2.28 -12.06
C TYR A 192 15.16 -1.52 -12.21
N SER A 193 15.33 -0.38 -11.54
CA SER A 193 16.61 0.36 -11.56
C SER A 193 17.72 -0.39 -10.79
N ASP A 194 17.41 -1.05 -9.69
CA ASP A 194 18.35 -1.92 -8.97
C ASP A 194 18.88 -3.05 -9.89
N LEU A 195 18.06 -3.57 -10.78
CA LEU A 195 18.43 -4.61 -11.74
C LEU A 195 19.16 -4.07 -13.00
N GLY A 196 19.22 -2.76 -13.19
CA GLY A 196 19.90 -2.12 -14.33
C GLY A 196 19.01 -1.77 -15.53
N CYS A 197 17.68 -1.88 -15.40
CA CYS A 197 16.74 -1.37 -16.39
C CYS A 197 16.78 0.17 -16.42
N ALA A 198 16.75 0.77 -17.61
CA ALA A 198 16.61 2.23 -17.76
C ALA A 198 15.15 2.63 -17.43
N VAL A 199 14.96 3.32 -16.31
CA VAL A 199 13.63 3.68 -15.81
C VAL A 199 13.36 5.16 -16.00
N THR A 200 12.16 5.48 -16.50
CA THR A 200 11.62 6.85 -16.56
C THR A 200 10.28 6.92 -15.84
N ILE A 201 10.13 7.84 -14.89
CA ILE A 201 8.85 8.12 -14.22
C ILE A 201 8.24 9.38 -14.84
N VAL A 202 6.96 9.30 -15.24
CA VAL A 202 6.15 10.42 -15.70
C VAL A 202 5.00 10.61 -14.70
N GLU A 203 5.08 11.69 -13.90
CA GLU A 203 4.13 12.03 -12.84
C GLU A 203 3.38 13.33 -13.18
N GLY A 204 2.04 13.26 -13.18
CA GLY A 204 1.17 14.39 -13.49
C GLY A 204 1.20 15.51 -12.44
N LEU A 205 1.44 15.17 -11.18
CA LEU A 205 1.57 16.12 -10.08
C LEU A 205 2.98 16.69 -9.97
N ASP A 206 3.16 17.71 -9.13
CA ASP A 206 4.43 18.46 -9.01
C ASP A 206 5.56 17.69 -8.31
N ARG A 207 5.28 16.50 -7.74
CA ARG A 207 6.26 15.70 -6.98
C ARG A 207 5.91 14.22 -6.94
N LEU A 208 6.89 13.40 -6.61
CA LEU A 208 6.67 11.99 -6.24
C LEU A 208 5.97 11.91 -4.87
N LEU A 209 5.25 10.81 -4.64
CA LEU A 209 4.51 10.54 -3.39
C LEU A 209 3.65 11.74 -2.96
N PRO A 210 2.75 12.24 -3.79
CA PRO A 210 2.04 13.50 -3.57
C PRO A 210 1.19 13.50 -2.29
N ASN A 211 0.80 12.33 -1.80
CA ASN A 211 0.00 12.15 -0.58
C ASN A 211 0.84 12.11 0.71
N LEU A 212 2.17 12.22 0.62
CA LEU A 212 3.07 12.30 1.77
C LEU A 212 3.70 13.69 1.89
N ASP A 213 4.42 13.92 2.98
CA ASP A 213 5.17 15.15 3.19
C ASP A 213 6.04 15.47 1.96
N ARG A 214 6.01 16.73 1.53
CA ARG A 214 6.73 17.21 0.34
C ARG A 214 8.22 16.88 0.37
N GLU A 215 8.82 16.94 1.54
CA GLU A 215 10.24 16.68 1.73
C GLU A 215 10.61 15.22 1.45
N LEU A 216 9.73 14.27 1.80
CA LEU A 216 9.91 12.85 1.49
C LEU A 216 9.97 12.63 -0.03
N GLY A 217 9.00 13.15 -0.77
CA GLY A 217 8.96 13.03 -2.23
C GLY A 217 10.15 13.68 -2.93
N GLN A 218 10.59 14.85 -2.45
CA GLN A 218 11.76 15.55 -2.98
C GLN A 218 13.06 14.79 -2.75
N ASN A 219 13.30 14.27 -1.54
CA ASN A 219 14.50 13.50 -1.22
C ASN A 219 14.50 12.15 -1.96
N LEU A 220 13.35 11.49 -2.10
CA LEU A 220 13.22 10.26 -2.90
C LEU A 220 13.57 10.53 -4.38
N ALA A 221 13.04 11.62 -4.96
CA ALA A 221 13.37 11.98 -6.34
C ALA A 221 14.87 12.20 -6.54
N MET A 222 15.56 12.83 -5.58
CA MET A 222 17.02 12.97 -5.63
C MET A 222 17.75 11.63 -5.53
N ALA A 223 17.29 10.73 -4.64
CA ALA A 223 17.86 9.39 -4.50
C ALA A 223 17.70 8.56 -5.78
N LEU A 224 16.52 8.55 -6.39
CA LEU A 224 16.25 7.84 -7.64
C LEU A 224 17.03 8.42 -8.82
N LYS A 225 17.14 9.77 -8.94
CA LYS A 225 17.95 10.41 -9.98
C LYS A 225 19.45 10.06 -9.85
N LYS A 226 19.98 9.98 -8.63
CA LYS A 226 21.37 9.52 -8.39
C LYS A 226 21.59 8.09 -8.89
N ARG A 227 20.54 7.28 -8.95
CA ARG A 227 20.54 5.90 -9.49
C ARG A 227 20.27 5.83 -11.00
N GLY A 228 20.15 6.95 -11.68
CA GLY A 228 19.92 7.01 -13.12
C GLY A 228 18.45 6.96 -13.55
N VAL A 229 17.50 7.05 -12.61
CA VAL A 229 16.07 7.13 -12.96
C VAL A 229 15.75 8.53 -13.49
N ALA A 230 15.21 8.62 -14.71
CA ALA A 230 14.70 9.87 -15.25
C ALA A 230 13.31 10.16 -14.61
N ILE A 231 13.07 11.42 -14.23
CA ILE A 231 11.83 11.80 -13.54
C ILE A 231 11.29 13.09 -14.13
N HIS A 232 10.07 13.03 -14.65
CA HIS A 232 9.28 14.16 -15.13
C HIS A 232 8.09 14.34 -14.20
N THR A 233 8.04 15.45 -13.45
CA THR A 233 6.91 15.84 -12.60
C THR A 233 6.17 17.03 -13.22
N GLY A 234 4.87 17.19 -12.87
CA GLY A 234 4.00 18.14 -13.56
C GLY A 234 3.81 17.77 -15.03
N ALA A 235 3.94 16.50 -15.35
CA ALA A 235 3.95 15.94 -16.71
C ALA A 235 2.65 15.13 -16.93
N MET A 236 1.62 15.80 -17.44
CA MET A 236 0.32 15.19 -17.71
C MET A 236 0.38 14.37 -19.00
N VAL A 237 0.20 13.07 -18.89
CA VAL A 237 0.19 12.15 -20.04
C VAL A 237 -1.05 12.40 -20.89
N GLU A 238 -0.84 12.52 -22.20
CA GLU A 238 -1.91 12.78 -23.17
C GLU A 238 -2.23 11.56 -24.02
N ARG A 239 -1.22 10.84 -24.49
CA ARG A 239 -1.37 9.65 -25.31
C ARG A 239 -0.12 8.78 -25.30
N LEU A 240 -0.28 7.54 -25.74
CA LEU A 240 0.79 6.59 -26.03
C LEU A 240 0.71 6.17 -27.49
N GLU A 241 1.85 5.83 -28.09
CA GLU A 241 1.94 5.29 -29.42
C GLU A 241 3.04 4.24 -29.53
N GLU A 242 2.91 3.32 -30.47
CA GLU A 242 3.97 2.38 -30.82
C GLU A 242 5.13 3.14 -31.49
N SER A 243 6.37 2.81 -31.14
CA SER A 243 7.57 3.45 -31.68
C SER A 243 8.73 2.45 -31.72
N GLY A 244 9.09 2.01 -32.92
CA GLY A 244 10.11 0.97 -33.10
C GLY A 244 9.72 -0.32 -32.38
N ASP A 245 10.64 -0.82 -31.52
CA ASP A 245 10.40 -2.05 -30.73
C ASP A 245 9.75 -1.78 -29.36
N GLY A 246 9.17 -0.60 -29.14
CA GLY A 246 8.60 -0.21 -27.85
C GLY A 246 7.46 0.80 -27.96
N LEU A 247 7.31 1.59 -26.92
CA LEU A 247 6.22 2.55 -26.76
C LEU A 247 6.79 3.94 -26.42
N THR A 248 6.15 5.00 -26.94
CA THR A 248 6.41 6.39 -26.57
C THR A 248 5.21 6.97 -25.84
N VAL A 249 5.46 7.50 -24.65
CA VAL A 249 4.50 8.23 -23.80
C VAL A 249 4.68 9.72 -24.06
N HIS A 250 3.65 10.37 -24.57
CA HIS A 250 3.60 11.81 -24.76
C HIS A 250 2.92 12.51 -23.58
N PHE A 251 3.50 13.57 -23.12
CA PHE A 251 2.97 14.33 -21.98
C PHE A 251 3.19 15.83 -22.14
N ASN A 252 2.40 16.63 -21.44
CA ASN A 252 2.57 18.07 -21.36
C ASN A 252 3.09 18.49 -20.00
N THR A 253 4.02 19.43 -20.00
CA THR A 253 4.54 20.10 -18.80
C THR A 253 4.32 21.61 -18.90
N LYS A 254 4.56 22.33 -17.81
CA LYS A 254 4.55 23.80 -17.83
C LYS A 254 5.55 24.41 -18.83
N SER A 255 6.61 23.67 -19.17
CA SER A 255 7.65 24.09 -20.12
C SER A 255 7.36 23.69 -21.57
N GLY A 256 6.22 23.01 -21.81
CA GLY A 256 5.83 22.53 -23.12
C GLY A 256 5.75 21.01 -23.21
N PRO A 257 5.49 20.48 -24.42
CA PRO A 257 5.34 19.06 -24.65
C PRO A 257 6.67 18.31 -24.44
N GLY A 258 6.56 17.07 -23.99
CA GLY A 258 7.67 16.16 -23.81
C GLY A 258 7.26 14.72 -24.17
N SER A 259 8.24 13.84 -24.22
CA SER A 259 8.01 12.41 -24.43
C SER A 259 9.05 11.56 -23.72
N ALA A 260 8.67 10.32 -23.42
CA ALA A 260 9.54 9.29 -22.88
C ALA A 260 9.28 7.97 -23.62
N SER A 261 10.34 7.28 -24.03
CA SER A 261 10.22 6.01 -24.77
C SER A 261 10.78 4.87 -23.94
N GLY A 262 10.15 3.71 -24.04
CA GLY A 262 10.56 2.48 -23.34
C GLY A 262 10.08 1.23 -24.05
N GLU A 263 10.74 0.11 -23.76
CA GLU A 263 10.34 -1.20 -24.27
C GLU A 263 8.94 -1.59 -23.74
N LYS A 264 8.66 -1.21 -22.48
CA LYS A 264 7.37 -1.43 -21.81
C LYS A 264 6.93 -0.16 -21.09
N VAL A 265 5.63 -0.07 -20.83
CA VAL A 265 5.02 1.00 -20.05
C VAL A 265 4.23 0.41 -18.88
N LEU A 266 4.48 0.87 -17.66
CA LEU A 266 3.69 0.57 -16.48
C LEU A 266 2.70 1.71 -16.19
N CYS A 267 1.40 1.40 -16.20
CA CYS A 267 0.36 2.31 -15.74
C CYS A 267 0.17 2.13 -14.22
N ALA A 268 0.67 3.08 -13.43
CA ALA A 268 0.66 3.05 -11.95
C ALA A 268 0.00 4.30 -11.35
N ILE A 269 -1.09 4.79 -11.96
CA ILE A 269 -1.79 6.03 -11.61
C ILE A 269 -2.83 5.87 -10.51
N GLY A 270 -2.87 4.73 -9.82
CA GLY A 270 -3.75 4.44 -8.71
C GLY A 270 -4.65 3.24 -8.96
N ARG A 271 -5.61 3.07 -8.06
CA ARG A 271 -6.55 1.95 -8.05
C ARG A 271 -7.98 2.48 -7.96
N ARG A 272 -8.95 1.70 -8.44
CA ARG A 272 -10.38 2.02 -8.34
C ARG A 272 -11.12 0.96 -7.54
N PRO A 273 -12.13 1.33 -6.75
CA PRO A 273 -13.02 0.38 -6.07
C PRO A 273 -13.59 -0.66 -7.03
N TYR A 274 -13.72 -1.91 -6.58
CA TYR A 274 -14.22 -3.01 -7.40
C TYR A 274 -15.49 -3.63 -6.76
N TRP A 275 -16.63 -3.43 -7.43
CA TRP A 275 -17.92 -4.03 -7.06
C TRP A 275 -18.81 -4.30 -8.28
N GLU A 276 -18.19 -4.45 -9.45
CA GLU A 276 -18.87 -4.79 -10.70
C GLU A 276 -19.51 -6.18 -10.59
N GLY A 277 -20.80 -6.28 -10.97
CA GLY A 277 -21.56 -7.52 -10.90
C GLY A 277 -21.94 -7.98 -9.48
N LEU A 278 -21.53 -7.24 -8.44
CA LEU A 278 -21.77 -7.62 -7.04
C LEU A 278 -23.25 -7.57 -6.63
N PHE A 279 -24.04 -6.71 -7.24
CA PHE A 279 -25.45 -6.52 -6.92
C PHE A 279 -26.34 -7.00 -8.06
N ALA A 280 -27.47 -7.62 -7.70
CA ALA A 280 -28.50 -7.95 -8.69
C ALA A 280 -29.09 -6.67 -9.32
N PRO A 281 -29.64 -6.76 -10.55
CA PRO A 281 -30.30 -5.62 -11.19
C PRO A 281 -31.38 -5.00 -10.28
N GLY A 282 -31.32 -3.67 -10.12
CA GLY A 282 -32.25 -2.92 -9.27
C GLY A 282 -31.85 -2.83 -7.80
N LEU A 283 -30.83 -3.55 -7.36
CA LEU A 283 -30.25 -3.42 -6.03
C LEU A 283 -28.90 -2.69 -6.13
N GLN A 284 -28.81 -1.45 -5.65
CA GLN A 284 -27.57 -0.68 -5.68
C GLN A 284 -27.41 0.14 -4.39
N PRO A 285 -26.21 0.14 -3.78
CA PRO A 285 -25.92 1.02 -2.65
C PRO A 285 -25.71 2.46 -3.11
N GLU A 286 -25.88 3.43 -2.19
CA GLU A 286 -25.37 4.77 -2.42
C GLU A 286 -23.84 4.77 -2.57
N THR A 287 -23.33 5.71 -3.39
CA THR A 287 -21.89 5.86 -3.67
C THR A 287 -21.40 7.28 -3.43
N VAL A 288 -20.10 7.40 -3.15
CA VAL A 288 -19.35 8.66 -3.20
C VAL A 288 -18.26 8.50 -4.27
N GLY A 289 -18.45 9.17 -5.41
CA GLY A 289 -17.67 8.88 -6.60
C GLY A 289 -17.86 7.42 -7.05
N ARG A 290 -16.78 6.63 -7.04
CA ARG A 290 -16.83 5.20 -7.39
C ARG A 290 -16.88 4.27 -6.17
N ALA A 291 -16.70 4.80 -4.96
CA ALA A 291 -16.69 4.01 -3.73
C ALA A 291 -18.11 3.82 -3.18
N ILE A 292 -18.38 2.65 -2.60
CA ILE A 292 -19.61 2.41 -1.85
C ILE A 292 -19.61 3.32 -0.61
N LYS A 293 -20.69 4.11 -0.44
CA LYS A 293 -20.86 4.98 0.71
C LYS A 293 -21.25 4.15 1.94
N VAL A 294 -20.58 4.41 3.04
CA VAL A 294 -20.88 3.80 4.34
C VAL A 294 -21.00 4.88 5.42
N ASP A 295 -21.69 4.54 6.49
CA ASP A 295 -21.76 5.34 7.71
C ASP A 295 -20.57 5.08 8.66
N GLY A 296 -20.60 5.67 9.86
CA GLY A 296 -19.57 5.48 10.88
C GLY A 296 -19.48 4.06 11.46
N ARG A 297 -20.43 3.17 11.10
CA ARG A 297 -20.45 1.75 11.47
C ARG A 297 -20.18 0.83 10.28
N TYR A 298 -19.70 1.36 9.17
CA TYR A 298 -19.45 0.68 7.89
C TYR A 298 -20.72 0.15 7.20
N GLN A 299 -21.93 0.53 7.66
CA GLN A 299 -23.17 0.12 7.03
C GLN A 299 -23.41 0.93 5.74
N THR A 300 -23.82 0.23 4.68
CA THR A 300 -24.23 0.85 3.41
C THR A 300 -25.67 1.37 3.51
N SER A 301 -26.20 1.95 2.43
CA SER A 301 -27.62 2.33 2.35
C SER A 301 -28.56 1.12 2.32
N ILE A 302 -28.04 -0.11 2.17
CA ILE A 302 -28.83 -1.36 2.19
C ILE A 302 -28.78 -1.96 3.60
N PRO A 303 -29.91 -2.16 4.29
CA PRO A 303 -29.92 -2.71 5.65
C PRO A 303 -29.24 -4.07 5.73
N GLY A 304 -28.37 -4.26 6.75
CA GLY A 304 -27.63 -5.50 6.98
C GLY A 304 -26.46 -5.73 5.99
N VAL A 305 -26.16 -4.75 5.11
CA VAL A 305 -25.05 -4.82 4.19
C VAL A 305 -23.99 -3.76 4.56
N TYR A 306 -22.78 -4.21 4.79
CA TYR A 306 -21.62 -3.41 5.20
C TYR A 306 -20.55 -3.42 4.12
N ALA A 307 -19.64 -2.44 4.11
CA ALA A 307 -18.50 -2.41 3.19
C ALA A 307 -17.25 -1.83 3.85
N ILE A 308 -16.09 -2.46 3.61
CA ILE A 308 -14.80 -2.09 4.19
C ILE A 308 -13.67 -2.14 3.16
N GLY A 309 -12.56 -1.50 3.49
CA GLY A 309 -11.36 -1.47 2.65
C GLY A 309 -11.53 -0.64 1.38
N ASP A 310 -10.75 -0.95 0.36
CA ASP A 310 -10.63 -0.14 -0.87
C ASP A 310 -11.96 0.10 -1.59
N VAL A 311 -12.96 -0.76 -1.41
CA VAL A 311 -14.27 -0.64 -2.07
C VAL A 311 -15.10 0.52 -1.51
N SER A 312 -14.84 0.94 -0.27
CA SER A 312 -15.57 2.00 0.43
C SER A 312 -14.68 3.11 0.99
N SER A 313 -13.36 2.88 1.12
CA SER A 313 -12.41 3.80 1.73
C SER A 313 -11.68 4.66 0.69
N LYS A 314 -11.35 5.92 1.08
CA LYS A 314 -10.41 6.75 0.34
C LYS A 314 -8.96 6.29 0.51
N ILE A 315 -8.64 5.65 1.63
CA ILE A 315 -7.30 5.13 1.95
C ILE A 315 -7.26 3.67 1.56
N GLN A 316 -6.50 3.36 0.51
CA GLN A 316 -6.41 2.02 -0.08
C GLN A 316 -5.14 1.32 0.41
N LEU A 317 -5.15 0.88 1.68
CA LEU A 317 -4.04 0.20 2.34
C LEU A 317 -4.54 -1.10 3.01
N ALA A 318 -3.73 -2.16 2.91
CA ALA A 318 -4.10 -3.48 3.41
C ALA A 318 -4.40 -3.49 4.92
N HIS A 319 -3.57 -2.82 5.73
CA HIS A 319 -3.75 -2.74 7.18
C HIS A 319 -4.96 -1.87 7.58
N VAL A 320 -5.32 -0.87 6.76
CA VAL A 320 -6.58 -0.12 6.95
C VAL A 320 -7.78 -1.03 6.71
N ALA A 321 -7.77 -1.80 5.63
CA ALA A 321 -8.85 -2.77 5.36
C ALA A 321 -8.97 -3.82 6.49
N THR A 322 -7.82 -4.31 7.02
CA THR A 322 -7.78 -5.23 8.16
C THR A 322 -8.43 -4.60 9.40
N ALA A 323 -7.98 -3.41 9.81
CA ALA A 323 -8.51 -2.72 10.99
C ALA A 323 -10.01 -2.40 10.84
N GLN A 324 -10.44 -1.94 9.65
CA GLN A 324 -11.86 -1.71 9.36
C GLN A 324 -12.67 -2.99 9.43
N GLY A 325 -12.12 -4.12 8.94
CA GLY A 325 -12.79 -5.42 9.00
C GLY A 325 -13.04 -5.90 10.42
N GLU A 326 -12.02 -5.81 11.28
CA GLU A 326 -12.14 -6.15 12.70
C GLU A 326 -13.11 -5.22 13.41
N ALA A 327 -12.98 -3.90 13.23
CA ALA A 327 -13.86 -2.90 13.82
C ALA A 327 -15.32 -3.07 13.39
N CYS A 328 -15.59 -3.31 12.11
CA CYS A 328 -16.93 -3.55 11.59
C CYS A 328 -17.59 -4.77 12.26
N VAL A 329 -16.86 -5.88 12.37
CA VAL A 329 -17.36 -7.10 13.02
C VAL A 329 -17.59 -6.89 14.52
N GLU A 330 -16.70 -6.20 15.20
CA GLU A 330 -16.88 -5.84 16.62
C GLU A 330 -18.16 -5.02 16.83
N MET A 331 -18.39 -4.00 15.97
CA MET A 331 -19.61 -3.20 16.00
C MET A 331 -20.87 -4.00 15.67
N ILE A 332 -20.82 -4.96 14.72
CA ILE A 332 -21.93 -5.88 14.43
C ILE A 332 -22.28 -6.70 15.69
N CYS A 333 -21.26 -7.09 16.46
CA CYS A 333 -21.42 -7.82 17.72
C CYS A 333 -21.76 -6.91 18.93
N GLY A 334 -22.00 -5.61 18.71
CA GLY A 334 -22.32 -4.65 19.78
C GLY A 334 -21.13 -4.28 20.69
N LYS A 335 -19.91 -4.43 20.18
CA LYS A 335 -18.66 -4.09 20.89
C LYS A 335 -18.07 -2.79 20.34
N GLU A 336 -17.27 -2.11 21.18
CA GLU A 336 -16.43 -1.00 20.74
C GLU A 336 -15.23 -1.53 19.96
N PRO A 337 -14.79 -0.82 18.88
CA PRO A 337 -13.61 -1.18 18.13
C PRO A 337 -12.34 -1.21 18.98
N THR A 338 -11.54 -2.25 18.81
CA THR A 338 -10.26 -2.38 19.51
C THR A 338 -9.18 -1.47 18.94
N VAL A 339 -9.22 -1.18 17.63
CA VAL A 339 -8.21 -0.39 16.91
C VAL A 339 -8.80 0.96 16.52
N ASP A 340 -8.04 2.04 16.76
CA ASP A 340 -8.36 3.36 16.24
C ASP A 340 -7.99 3.43 14.74
N VAL A 341 -8.99 3.38 13.88
CA VAL A 341 -8.84 3.41 12.42
C VAL A 341 -8.50 4.80 11.87
N SER A 342 -8.45 5.84 12.69
CA SER A 342 -8.06 7.19 12.29
C SER A 342 -6.54 7.37 12.23
N ILE A 343 -5.78 6.53 12.95
CA ILE A 343 -4.31 6.59 13.01
C ILE A 343 -3.74 5.62 11.98
N VAL A 344 -3.44 6.15 10.80
CA VAL A 344 -3.03 5.35 9.65
C VAL A 344 -1.55 5.56 9.32
N PRO A 345 -0.67 4.59 9.60
CA PRO A 345 0.70 4.64 9.11
C PRO A 345 0.75 4.33 7.61
N SER A 346 1.65 5.01 6.90
CA SER A 346 1.93 4.78 5.48
C SER A 346 3.39 4.38 5.31
N CYS A 347 3.65 3.34 4.51
CA CYS A 347 4.98 2.78 4.26
C CYS A 347 5.25 2.68 2.76
N VAL A 348 6.47 3.04 2.35
CA VAL A 348 6.96 2.90 0.98
C VAL A 348 8.30 2.17 1.02
N TYR A 349 8.36 1.02 0.36
CA TYR A 349 9.53 0.13 0.37
C TYR A 349 10.50 0.46 -0.77
N CYS A 350 10.81 1.75 -0.89
CA CYS A 350 11.89 2.27 -1.75
C CYS A 350 13.23 2.27 -1.02
N ARG A 351 14.25 2.92 -1.58
CA ARG A 351 15.59 3.03 -0.96
C ARG A 351 16.07 4.47 -0.95
N PRO A 352 16.24 5.07 0.24
CA PRO A 352 15.88 4.55 1.57
C PRO A 352 14.36 4.32 1.72
N GLU A 353 13.94 3.46 2.67
CA GLU A 353 12.54 3.30 3.01
C GLU A 353 11.93 4.60 3.53
N ILE A 354 10.62 4.74 3.33
CA ILE A 354 9.86 5.88 3.81
C ILE A 354 8.68 5.38 4.64
N ALA A 355 8.46 6.02 5.80
CA ALA A 355 7.28 5.81 6.59
C ALA A 355 6.75 7.13 7.16
N ALA A 356 5.44 7.25 7.28
CA ALA A 356 4.78 8.42 7.84
C ALA A 356 3.51 8.01 8.59
N VAL A 357 3.15 8.78 9.63
CA VAL A 357 1.89 8.64 10.35
C VAL A 357 1.45 9.99 10.89
N GLY A 358 0.15 10.20 10.97
CA GLY A 358 -0.43 11.43 11.51
C GLY A 358 -0.18 12.66 10.64
N LEU A 359 -0.23 13.84 11.26
CA LEU A 359 -0.19 15.12 10.54
C LEU A 359 1.24 15.60 10.29
N THR A 360 1.45 16.18 9.12
CA THR A 360 2.59 17.06 8.86
C THR A 360 2.38 18.42 9.52
N GLU A 361 3.44 19.21 9.69
CA GLU A 361 3.33 20.58 10.19
C GLU A 361 2.45 21.47 9.28
N ALA A 362 2.46 21.22 7.97
CA ALA A 362 1.63 21.93 7.00
C ALA A 362 0.14 21.58 7.17
N GLU A 363 -0.18 20.30 7.29
CA GLU A 363 -1.56 19.83 7.51
C GLU A 363 -2.11 20.28 8.88
N ALA A 364 -1.27 20.25 9.92
CA ALA A 364 -1.63 20.78 11.23
C ALA A 364 -1.99 22.29 11.13
N LYS A 365 -1.18 23.06 10.41
CA LYS A 365 -1.45 24.49 10.17
C LYS A 365 -2.75 24.71 9.39
N GLU A 366 -3.02 23.93 8.34
CA GLU A 366 -4.26 24.00 7.56
C GLU A 366 -5.49 23.65 8.43
N ALA A 367 -5.33 22.70 9.35
CA ALA A 367 -6.36 22.31 10.33
C ALA A 367 -6.51 23.30 11.50
N GLY A 368 -5.70 24.36 11.57
CA GLY A 368 -5.73 25.33 12.68
C GLY A 368 -5.14 24.78 13.99
N ILE A 369 -4.40 23.69 13.93
CA ILE A 369 -3.75 23.06 15.09
C ILE A 369 -2.38 23.71 15.29
N PRO A 370 -2.12 24.33 16.47
CA PRO A 370 -0.81 24.92 16.76
C PRO A 370 0.23 23.79 16.94
N ALA A 371 1.19 23.69 16.02
CA ALA A 371 2.16 22.62 16.01
C ALA A 371 3.56 23.10 15.59
N LYS A 372 4.58 22.35 15.99
CA LYS A 372 5.97 22.49 15.56
C LYS A 372 6.54 21.13 15.22
N ALA A 373 7.56 21.13 14.34
CA ALA A 373 8.31 19.94 13.98
C ALA A 373 9.76 20.01 14.47
N GLY A 374 10.25 18.90 15.03
CA GLY A 374 11.66 18.64 15.26
C GLY A 374 12.19 17.67 14.21
N LYS A 375 13.43 17.86 13.75
CA LYS A 375 14.02 17.10 12.67
C LYS A 375 15.48 16.77 12.94
N CYS A 376 15.82 15.50 12.80
CA CYS A 376 17.21 15.04 12.72
C CYS A 376 17.56 14.68 11.28
N VAL A 377 18.62 15.29 10.75
CA VAL A 377 19.26 14.88 9.50
C VAL A 377 20.37 13.92 9.86
N MET A 378 20.33 12.69 9.35
CA MET A 378 21.05 11.54 9.91
C MET A 378 22.52 11.42 9.43
N PHE A 379 23.19 12.48 9.03
CA PHE A 379 24.58 12.43 8.57
C PHE A 379 25.58 11.96 9.62
N SER A 380 25.31 12.24 10.89
CA SER A 380 26.15 11.85 12.04
C SER A 380 25.65 10.61 12.78
N ASN A 381 24.52 10.04 12.36
CA ASN A 381 24.02 8.82 12.97
C ASN A 381 24.92 7.64 12.57
N ALA A 382 25.49 6.95 13.57
CA ALA A 382 26.47 5.88 13.35
C ALA A 382 25.92 4.73 12.47
N ARG A 383 24.66 4.31 12.69
CA ARG A 383 24.05 3.24 11.91
C ARG A 383 23.83 3.65 10.45
N THR A 384 23.47 4.91 10.21
CA THR A 384 23.35 5.48 8.86
C THR A 384 24.70 5.51 8.13
N MET A 385 25.76 5.91 8.84
CA MET A 385 27.12 5.88 8.25
C MET A 385 27.58 4.46 7.90
N ILE A 386 27.27 3.48 8.75
CA ILE A 386 27.62 2.06 8.50
C ILE A 386 26.87 1.53 7.26
N ALA A 387 25.59 1.85 7.11
CA ALA A 387 24.73 1.33 6.05
C ALA A 387 24.83 2.13 4.73
N ASP A 388 25.28 3.37 4.79
CA ASP A 388 25.39 4.34 3.66
C ASP A 388 24.15 4.37 2.72
N PRO A 389 22.94 4.50 3.27
CA PRO A 389 21.70 4.49 2.47
C PRO A 389 21.47 5.81 1.70
N GLY A 390 22.36 6.77 1.83
CA GLY A 390 22.25 8.12 1.26
C GLY A 390 21.57 9.12 2.20
N ARG A 391 20.68 9.97 1.65
CA ARG A 391 19.99 10.99 2.46
C ARG A 391 18.93 10.39 3.33
N CYS A 392 19.09 10.55 4.64
CA CYS A 392 18.16 10.07 5.65
C CYS A 392 17.80 11.20 6.61
N PHE A 393 16.56 11.18 7.10
CA PHE A 393 16.10 12.08 8.15
C PHE A 393 14.91 11.48 8.90
N MET A 394 14.69 11.95 10.11
CA MET A 394 13.48 11.74 10.88
C MET A 394 12.90 13.08 11.31
N LYS A 395 11.59 13.25 11.18
CA LYS A 395 10.84 14.45 11.56
C LYS A 395 9.66 14.02 12.44
N VAL A 396 9.48 14.69 13.56
CA VAL A 396 8.37 14.48 14.50
C VAL A 396 7.62 15.77 14.68
N VAL A 397 6.30 15.70 14.68
CA VAL A 397 5.40 16.84 14.83
C VAL A 397 4.62 16.69 16.14
N ALA A 398 4.58 17.76 16.95
CA ALA A 398 3.79 17.81 18.17
C ALA A 398 3.02 19.13 18.28
N ARG A 399 1.92 19.10 19.01
CA ARG A 399 1.15 20.29 19.37
C ARG A 399 1.99 21.20 20.28
N THR A 400 1.83 22.52 20.14
CA THR A 400 2.55 23.48 20.99
C THR A 400 1.83 23.73 22.32
N ASP A 401 0.53 23.48 22.40
CA ASP A 401 -0.31 23.67 23.57
C ASP A 401 -0.30 22.48 24.53
N THR A 402 -0.46 21.24 24.02
CA THR A 402 -0.52 20.03 24.84
C THR A 402 0.80 19.24 24.82
N ARG A 403 1.70 19.54 23.90
CA ARG A 403 2.97 18.82 23.62
C ARG A 403 2.78 17.38 23.15
N GLU A 404 1.52 16.99 22.82
CA GLU A 404 1.20 15.65 22.28
C GLU A 404 1.80 15.46 20.89
N ILE A 405 2.34 14.27 20.65
CA ILE A 405 2.80 13.83 19.32
C ILE A 405 1.58 13.67 18.42
N ILE A 406 1.61 14.29 17.24
CA ILE A 406 0.53 14.24 16.27
C ILE A 406 0.97 13.74 14.89
N GLY A 407 2.26 13.52 14.68
CA GLY A 407 2.75 12.97 13.44
C GLY A 407 4.24 12.75 13.38
N ALA A 408 4.67 11.94 12.41
CA ALA A 408 6.08 11.78 12.07
C ALA A 408 6.26 11.39 10.59
N GLN A 409 7.44 11.75 10.05
CA GLN A 409 7.90 11.41 8.70
C GLN A 409 9.34 10.89 8.80
N LEU A 410 9.54 9.66 8.41
CA LEU A 410 10.81 8.94 8.48
C LEU A 410 11.28 8.59 7.07
N MET A 411 12.55 8.81 6.78
CA MET A 411 13.21 8.37 5.55
C MET A 411 14.58 7.81 5.92
N CYS A 412 14.67 6.50 6.12
CA CYS A 412 15.89 5.76 6.42
C CYS A 412 15.63 4.26 6.24
N GLU A 413 16.65 3.43 6.32
CA GLU A 413 16.44 1.97 6.39
C GLU A 413 15.63 1.60 7.62
N HIS A 414 14.77 0.59 7.50
CA HIS A 414 13.86 0.09 8.54
C HIS A 414 12.84 1.12 9.07
N SER A 415 12.62 2.22 8.35
CA SER A 415 11.60 3.20 8.77
C SER A 415 10.21 2.59 8.80
N THR A 416 9.94 1.61 7.92
CA THR A 416 8.67 0.90 7.84
C THR A 416 8.39 0.04 9.08
N ASP A 417 9.42 -0.48 9.74
CA ASP A 417 9.30 -1.23 10.99
C ASP A 417 9.21 -0.29 12.21
N MET A 418 9.88 0.88 12.17
CA MET A 418 9.94 1.82 13.28
C MET A 418 8.70 2.69 13.46
N ILE A 419 7.91 2.92 12.42
CA ILE A 419 6.80 3.88 12.44
C ILE A 419 5.72 3.53 13.49
N SER A 420 5.60 2.24 13.83
CA SER A 420 4.59 1.76 14.79
C SER A 420 4.75 2.36 16.20
N GLN A 421 5.97 2.72 16.62
CA GLN A 421 6.16 3.39 17.92
C GLN A 421 5.53 4.79 17.95
N ILE A 422 5.53 5.49 16.81
CA ILE A 422 4.87 6.79 16.70
C ILE A 422 3.36 6.63 16.62
N SER A 423 2.87 5.60 15.89
CA SER A 423 1.44 5.27 15.91
C SER A 423 0.93 5.01 17.32
N GLN A 424 1.71 4.27 18.14
CA GLN A 424 1.40 4.06 19.56
C GLN A 424 1.44 5.36 20.38
N ALA A 425 2.41 6.24 20.12
CA ALA A 425 2.50 7.52 20.79
C ALA A 425 1.26 8.39 20.51
N ILE A 426 0.80 8.44 19.26
CA ILE A 426 -0.41 9.18 18.87
C ILE A 426 -1.64 8.54 19.51
N ALA A 427 -1.80 7.22 19.41
CA ALA A 427 -2.96 6.49 19.93
C ALA A 427 -3.12 6.62 21.46
N ASN A 428 -2.02 6.83 22.18
CA ASN A 428 -2.02 7.00 23.62
C ASN A 428 -1.83 8.46 24.08
N HIS A 429 -1.97 9.43 23.16
CA HIS A 429 -1.81 10.87 23.47
C HIS A 429 -0.50 11.20 24.19
N MET A 430 0.58 10.51 23.82
CA MET A 430 1.88 10.71 24.46
C MET A 430 2.47 12.08 24.11
N THR A 431 3.03 12.72 25.11
CA THR A 431 3.79 13.96 24.91
C THR A 431 5.22 13.68 24.45
N VAL A 432 5.88 14.73 23.95
CA VAL A 432 7.31 14.69 23.57
C VAL A 432 8.15 14.15 24.72
N GLU A 433 7.94 14.64 25.94
CA GLU A 433 8.70 14.24 27.14
C GLU A 433 8.46 12.77 27.51
N GLN A 434 7.23 12.28 27.34
CA GLN A 434 6.93 10.87 27.61
C GLN A 434 7.65 9.95 26.63
N LEU A 435 7.67 10.31 25.33
CA LEU A 435 8.37 9.51 24.32
C LEU A 435 9.90 9.59 24.45
N MET A 436 10.42 10.70 24.96
CA MET A 436 11.86 10.87 25.27
C MET A 436 12.36 10.02 26.42
N LYS A 437 11.48 9.54 27.31
CA LYS A 437 11.88 8.68 28.45
C LYS A 437 12.43 7.32 28.02
N ALA A 438 12.09 6.86 26.83
CA ALA A 438 12.56 5.57 26.34
C ALA A 438 14.03 5.65 25.91
N MET A 439 14.88 4.82 26.55
CA MET A 439 16.28 4.64 26.12
C MET A 439 16.32 3.98 24.74
N ARG A 440 17.12 4.49 23.82
CA ARG A 440 17.35 3.92 22.51
C ARG A 440 18.68 3.19 22.45
N PRO A 441 18.72 1.95 21.91
CA PRO A 441 19.96 1.19 21.82
C PRO A 441 20.93 1.82 20.80
N HIS A 442 22.24 1.65 21.04
CA HIS A 442 23.33 2.12 20.17
C HIS A 442 24.09 0.94 19.54
N PRO A 443 24.48 0.99 18.23
CA PRO A 443 24.07 1.97 17.21
C PRO A 443 22.78 1.54 16.49
N THR A 444 21.83 2.43 16.38
CA THR A 444 20.57 2.21 15.67
C THR A 444 20.14 3.43 14.85
N PHE A 445 19.23 3.23 13.87
CA PHE A 445 18.57 4.35 13.19
C PHE A 445 17.64 5.13 14.14
N GLU A 446 17.06 4.47 15.15
CA GLU A 446 16.12 5.07 16.10
C GLU A 446 16.74 6.17 16.97
N GLU A 447 18.06 6.22 17.12
CA GLU A 447 18.72 7.31 17.86
C GLU A 447 18.38 8.67 17.23
N ALA A 448 18.22 8.73 15.90
CA ALA A 448 17.82 9.93 15.20
C ALA A 448 16.40 10.41 15.57
N LEU A 449 15.51 9.49 15.99
CA LEU A 449 14.22 9.87 16.55
C LEU A 449 14.40 10.60 17.89
N GLY A 450 15.34 10.16 18.73
CA GLY A 450 15.68 10.84 19.98
C GLY A 450 16.19 12.26 19.74
N GLU A 451 17.07 12.44 18.77
CA GLU A 451 17.60 13.75 18.38
C GLU A 451 16.49 14.66 17.83
N ALA A 452 15.58 14.14 16.98
CA ALA A 452 14.44 14.90 16.50
C ALA A 452 13.49 15.34 17.62
N LEU A 453 13.28 14.49 18.63
CA LEU A 453 12.49 14.83 19.82
C LEU A 453 13.18 15.88 20.69
N LEU A 454 14.50 15.81 20.86
CA LEU A 454 15.28 16.83 21.58
C LEU A 454 15.17 18.19 20.90
N GLU A 455 15.34 18.24 19.58
CA GLU A 455 15.16 19.46 18.80
C GLU A 455 13.73 20.01 18.91
N LEU A 456 12.72 19.12 18.85
CA LEU A 456 11.33 19.50 19.01
C LEU A 456 11.05 20.07 20.40
N SER A 457 11.52 19.40 21.47
CA SER A 457 11.37 19.86 22.84
C SER A 457 11.97 21.27 23.05
N ALA A 458 13.16 21.52 22.49
CA ALA A 458 13.79 22.84 22.53
C ALA A 458 12.99 23.92 21.80
N LYS A 459 12.31 23.59 20.71
CA LYS A 459 11.41 24.49 19.98
C LYS A 459 10.11 24.79 20.70
N LEU A 460 9.66 23.86 21.54
CA LEU A 460 8.42 24.00 22.31
C LEU A 460 8.60 24.83 23.59
N GLY A 461 9.81 25.00 24.08
CA GLY A 461 10.16 25.79 25.27
C GLY A 461 10.09 24.99 26.54
#